data_5cc69f5d0954fb5278c3c3bfb399df5e
#
_entry.id   5cc69f5d0954fb5278c3c3bfb399df5e
#
_cell.length_a   1.000
_cell.length_b   1.000
_cell.length_c   1.000
_cell.angle_alpha   90.00
_cell.angle_beta   90.00
_cell.angle_gamma   90.00
#
_symmetry.space_group_name_H-M   'P 1'
#
loop_
_entity.id
_entity.type
_entity.pdbx_description
1 polymer ?
#
loop_
_entity_poly.entity_id
_entity_poly.type
_entity_poly.pdbx_seq_one_letter_code
_entity_poly.pdbx_strand_id
1 'polypeptide(L)'
;MDFSLTAVSPVDGRYHKVTEPLAAYFSESAIIRYRILVEVEYFIALCRLPLPQLSHLDKKVFPKLRSIYEKFDPEQAARVKDIERETNHDVKAVEYFLKDQFDQSGFGEYREFIHFALTSQDINNTAFPLALRDGWHDIVEPLLENIYQALYAKSKEWQHVPMPVSYTHLTLPTKRIV
;
A
#
# COMPACT_ATOMS: atom_id res chain seq x y z
N MET A 1 -17.78 -1.80 23.42
CA MET A 1 -16.81 -0.73 23.77
C MET A 1 -16.49 -0.01 22.47
N ASP A 2 -16.59 1.30 22.42
CA ASP A 2 -16.26 2.03 21.17
C ASP A 2 -14.74 2.02 20.99
N PHE A 3 -14.26 1.25 20.03
CA PHE A 3 -12.84 1.10 19.73
C PHE A 3 -12.17 2.46 19.45
N SER A 4 -12.93 3.43 18.94
CA SER A 4 -12.42 4.76 18.62
C SER A 4 -11.85 5.50 19.84
N LEU A 5 -12.36 5.23 21.04
CA LEU A 5 -11.92 5.86 22.28
C LEU A 5 -10.61 5.27 22.84
N THR A 6 -10.25 4.04 22.42
CA THR A 6 -9.04 3.34 22.88
C THR A 6 -8.00 3.17 21.77
N ALA A 7 -8.26 3.69 20.57
CA ALA A 7 -7.32 3.65 19.47
C ALA A 7 -6.05 4.46 19.78
N VAL A 8 -4.90 3.93 19.40
CA VAL A 8 -3.59 4.55 19.66
C VAL A 8 -3.43 5.87 18.90
N SER A 9 -4.12 6.02 17.77
CA SER A 9 -4.05 7.21 16.92
C SER A 9 -5.45 7.73 16.57
N PRO A 10 -5.66 9.06 16.51
CA PRO A 10 -6.89 9.63 15.95
C PRO A 10 -7.19 9.18 14.52
N VAL A 11 -6.18 8.87 13.72
CA VAL A 11 -6.31 8.37 12.36
C VAL A 11 -7.07 7.05 12.33
N ASP A 12 -6.72 6.14 13.25
CA ASP A 12 -7.33 4.83 13.35
C ASP A 12 -8.55 4.80 14.31
N GLY A 13 -8.76 5.86 15.08
CA GLY A 13 -9.91 6.05 15.95
C GLY A 13 -10.98 6.95 15.34
N ARG A 14 -10.98 8.24 15.75
CA ARG A 14 -11.98 9.24 15.34
C ARG A 14 -12.15 9.36 13.83
N TYR A 15 -11.05 9.29 13.09
CA TYR A 15 -11.03 9.48 11.64
C TYR A 15 -11.06 8.17 10.84
N HIS A 16 -11.22 7.02 11.50
CA HIS A 16 -11.20 5.70 10.86
C HIS A 16 -12.09 5.62 9.60
N LYS A 17 -13.34 6.12 9.68
CA LYS A 17 -14.27 6.12 8.54
C LYS A 17 -13.77 6.93 7.34
N VAL A 18 -12.96 7.97 7.57
CA VAL A 18 -12.41 8.83 6.52
C VAL A 18 -11.16 8.21 5.93
N THR A 19 -10.38 7.50 6.76
CA THR A 19 -9.13 6.87 6.37
C THR A 19 -9.30 5.43 5.86
N GLU A 20 -10.48 4.84 6.01
CA GLU A 20 -10.80 3.48 5.56
C GLU A 20 -10.35 3.16 4.12
N PRO A 21 -10.52 4.06 3.12
CA PRO A 21 -10.04 3.78 1.76
C PRO A 21 -8.53 3.53 1.67
N LEU A 22 -7.73 4.07 2.61
CA LEU A 22 -6.29 3.83 2.66
C LEU A 22 -5.93 2.42 3.15
N ALA A 23 -6.86 1.72 3.78
CA ALA A 23 -6.62 0.36 4.27
C ALA A 23 -6.27 -0.63 3.15
N ALA A 24 -6.76 -0.42 1.92
CA ALA A 24 -6.42 -1.23 0.75
C ALA A 24 -4.93 -1.15 0.36
N TYR A 25 -4.19 -0.16 0.88
CA TYR A 25 -2.77 0.10 0.57
C TYR A 25 -1.86 -0.05 1.79
N PHE A 26 -2.31 0.34 2.98
CA PHE A 26 -1.46 0.50 4.16
C PHE A 26 -1.82 -0.39 5.34
N SER A 27 -2.90 -1.16 5.27
CA SER A 27 -3.19 -2.16 6.31
C SER A 27 -2.18 -3.30 6.27
N GLU A 28 -2.08 -4.05 7.36
CA GLU A 28 -1.26 -5.26 7.43
C GLU A 28 -1.58 -6.23 6.30
N SER A 29 -2.88 -6.48 6.03
CA SER A 29 -3.33 -7.33 4.91
C SER A 29 -2.87 -6.78 3.55
N ALA A 30 -2.94 -5.46 3.35
CA ALA A 30 -2.49 -4.83 2.12
C ALA A 30 -0.97 -4.99 1.93
N ILE A 31 -0.17 -4.76 2.97
CA ILE A 31 1.29 -4.92 2.91
C ILE A 31 1.67 -6.38 2.62
N ILE A 32 1.00 -7.35 3.22
CA ILE A 32 1.18 -8.77 2.90
C ILE A 32 0.88 -9.01 1.41
N ARG A 33 -0.22 -8.50 0.88
CA ARG A 33 -0.60 -8.61 -0.54
C ARG A 33 0.48 -8.01 -1.46
N TYR A 34 1.03 -6.84 -1.12
CA TYR A 34 2.10 -6.23 -1.91
C TYR A 34 3.39 -7.04 -1.88
N ARG A 35 3.74 -7.65 -0.75
CA ARG A 35 4.87 -8.58 -0.68
C ARG A 35 4.65 -9.81 -1.56
N ILE A 36 3.45 -10.39 -1.54
CA ILE A 36 3.08 -11.51 -2.42
C ILE A 36 3.19 -11.09 -3.90
N LEU A 37 2.70 -9.90 -4.25
CA LEU A 37 2.82 -9.34 -5.60
C LEU A 37 4.28 -9.29 -6.05
N VAL A 38 5.17 -8.75 -5.21
CA VAL A 38 6.60 -8.63 -5.53
C VAL A 38 7.23 -10.01 -5.74
N GLU A 39 6.97 -10.97 -4.87
CA GLU A 39 7.48 -12.33 -4.97
C GLU A 39 7.00 -13.03 -6.25
N VAL A 40 5.72 -12.92 -6.57
CA VAL A 40 5.12 -13.54 -7.76
C VAL A 40 5.68 -12.92 -9.04
N GLU A 41 5.73 -11.59 -9.13
CA GLU A 41 6.28 -10.92 -10.32
C GLU A 41 7.79 -11.15 -10.46
N TYR A 42 8.52 -11.26 -9.35
CA TYR A 42 9.92 -11.66 -9.36
C TYR A 42 10.10 -13.09 -9.90
N PHE A 43 9.30 -14.05 -9.43
CA PHE A 43 9.30 -15.41 -9.96
C PHE A 43 8.99 -15.43 -11.46
N ILE A 44 7.98 -14.67 -11.91
CA ILE A 44 7.65 -14.52 -13.34
C ILE A 44 8.83 -13.92 -14.12
N ALA A 45 9.55 -12.97 -13.53
CA ALA A 45 10.74 -12.39 -14.14
C ALA A 45 11.87 -13.44 -14.26
N LEU A 46 12.11 -14.25 -13.23
CA LEU A 46 13.06 -15.38 -13.29
C LEU A 46 12.71 -16.36 -14.44
N CYS A 47 11.43 -16.66 -14.64
CA CYS A 47 10.97 -17.55 -15.74
C CYS A 47 11.22 -16.95 -17.13
N ARG A 48 11.53 -15.67 -17.24
CA ARG A 48 11.91 -15.02 -18.52
C ARG A 48 13.40 -15.06 -18.79
N LEU A 49 14.19 -15.37 -17.79
CA LEU A 49 15.63 -15.56 -17.93
C LEU A 49 15.91 -16.95 -18.51
N PRO A 50 17.07 -17.16 -19.17
CA PRO A 50 17.45 -18.45 -19.76
C PRO A 50 17.94 -19.43 -18.67
N LEU A 51 17.14 -19.66 -17.63
CA LEU A 51 17.42 -20.60 -16.56
C LEU A 51 16.92 -21.98 -16.97
N PRO A 52 17.81 -22.99 -17.10
CA PRO A 52 17.42 -24.33 -17.55
C PRO A 52 16.32 -24.96 -16.67
N GLN A 53 16.35 -24.69 -15.36
CA GLN A 53 15.41 -25.23 -14.39
C GLN A 53 13.97 -24.70 -14.56
N LEU A 54 13.80 -23.50 -15.14
CA LEU A 54 12.51 -22.85 -15.35
C LEU A 54 12.08 -22.91 -16.83
N SER A 55 12.89 -23.49 -17.71
CA SER A 55 12.65 -23.52 -19.17
C SER A 55 11.38 -24.30 -19.57
N HIS A 56 10.96 -25.25 -18.75
CA HIS A 56 9.82 -26.11 -19.02
C HIS A 56 8.48 -25.53 -18.52
N LEU A 57 8.50 -24.43 -17.75
CA LEU A 57 7.28 -23.79 -17.25
C LEU A 57 6.53 -23.12 -18.41
N ASP A 58 5.27 -23.55 -18.65
CA ASP A 58 4.43 -22.90 -19.65
C ASP A 58 4.04 -21.50 -19.18
N LYS A 59 4.41 -20.48 -19.96
CA LYS A 59 4.08 -19.07 -19.66
C LYS A 59 2.59 -18.77 -19.57
N LYS A 60 1.73 -19.67 -20.07
CA LYS A 60 0.27 -19.58 -19.93
C LYS A 60 -0.22 -19.67 -18.48
N VAL A 61 0.65 -20.13 -17.56
CA VAL A 61 0.30 -20.20 -16.13
C VAL A 61 0.45 -18.86 -15.39
N PHE A 62 1.13 -17.87 -15.97
CA PHE A 62 1.37 -16.58 -15.32
C PHE A 62 0.09 -15.87 -14.81
N PRO A 63 -1.04 -15.84 -15.55
CA PRO A 63 -2.29 -15.30 -15.01
C PRO A 63 -2.78 -16.04 -13.76
N LYS A 64 -2.57 -17.36 -13.68
CA LYS A 64 -2.92 -18.13 -12.48
C LYS A 64 -2.04 -17.77 -11.29
N LEU A 65 -0.75 -17.55 -11.51
CA LEU A 65 0.16 -17.08 -10.46
C LEU A 65 -0.22 -15.68 -9.97
N ARG A 66 -0.56 -14.76 -10.88
CA ARG A 66 -1.02 -13.41 -10.53
C ARG A 66 -2.30 -13.42 -9.73
N SER A 67 -3.20 -14.36 -10.00
CA SER A 67 -4.45 -14.47 -9.24
C SER A 67 -4.24 -14.70 -7.73
N ILE A 68 -3.05 -15.12 -7.29
CA ILE A 68 -2.72 -15.30 -5.87
C ILE A 68 -2.76 -13.95 -5.14
N TYR A 69 -2.21 -12.87 -5.72
CA TYR A 69 -2.26 -11.54 -5.12
C TYR A 69 -3.49 -10.72 -5.56
N GLU A 70 -4.03 -10.96 -6.76
CA GLU A 70 -5.21 -10.26 -7.27
C GLU A 70 -6.48 -10.63 -6.50
N LYS A 71 -6.57 -11.89 -6.04
CA LYS A 71 -7.69 -12.42 -5.26
C LYS A 71 -7.36 -12.59 -3.78
N PHE A 72 -6.28 -11.95 -3.33
CA PHE A 72 -5.87 -12.05 -1.94
C PHE A 72 -6.90 -11.41 -1.02
N ASP A 73 -7.30 -12.12 0.01
CA ASP A 73 -8.37 -11.78 0.92
C ASP A 73 -7.92 -11.79 2.40
N PRO A 74 -8.75 -11.28 3.33
CA PRO A 74 -8.42 -11.28 4.76
C PRO A 74 -8.21 -12.67 5.37
N GLU A 75 -8.83 -13.72 4.86
CA GLU A 75 -8.64 -15.08 5.36
C GLU A 75 -7.24 -15.58 5.01
N GLN A 76 -6.78 -15.30 3.81
CA GLN A 76 -5.41 -15.58 3.40
C GLN A 76 -4.39 -14.76 4.19
N ALA A 77 -4.69 -13.50 4.49
CA ALA A 77 -3.86 -12.67 5.35
C ALA A 77 -3.75 -13.28 6.77
N ALA A 78 -4.85 -13.78 7.33
CA ALA A 78 -4.83 -14.48 8.61
C ALA A 78 -3.95 -15.74 8.58
N ARG A 79 -3.99 -16.52 7.49
CA ARG A 79 -3.10 -17.69 7.30
C ARG A 79 -1.63 -17.29 7.28
N VAL A 80 -1.27 -16.20 6.60
CA VAL A 80 0.11 -15.68 6.63
C VAL A 80 0.52 -15.30 8.05
N LYS A 81 -0.39 -14.65 8.82
CA LYS A 81 -0.12 -14.30 10.22
C LYS A 81 0.01 -15.53 11.13
N ASP A 82 -0.68 -16.62 10.85
CA ASP A 82 -0.51 -17.87 11.58
C ASP A 82 0.88 -18.47 11.34
N ILE A 83 1.36 -18.49 10.08
CA ILE A 83 2.72 -18.92 9.74
C ILE A 83 3.76 -17.99 10.40
N GLU A 84 3.49 -16.68 10.42
CA GLU A 84 4.40 -15.72 11.06
C GLU A 84 4.57 -15.96 12.56
N ARG A 85 3.52 -16.36 13.27
CA ARG A 85 3.60 -16.72 14.71
C ARG A 85 4.57 -17.89 14.96
N GLU A 86 4.69 -18.82 14.00
CA GLU A 86 5.61 -19.97 14.12
C GLU A 86 7.03 -19.58 13.70
N THR A 87 7.16 -18.83 12.60
CA THR A 87 8.47 -18.47 12.02
C THR A 87 9.11 -17.27 12.70
N ASN A 88 8.33 -16.47 13.41
CA ASN A 88 8.72 -15.18 13.98
C ASN A 88 9.38 -14.23 12.96
N HIS A 89 8.91 -14.30 11.70
CA HIS A 89 9.48 -13.53 10.59
C HIS A 89 8.44 -13.28 9.50
N ASP A 90 8.11 -12.03 9.25
CA ASP A 90 7.02 -11.58 8.38
C ASP A 90 7.20 -11.96 6.90
N VAL A 91 8.36 -11.63 6.30
CA VAL A 91 8.62 -11.97 4.89
C VAL A 91 8.79 -13.47 4.69
N LYS A 92 9.35 -14.18 5.68
CA LYS A 92 9.46 -15.64 5.64
C LYS A 92 8.10 -16.32 5.66
N ALA A 93 7.14 -15.74 6.39
CA ALA A 93 5.77 -16.23 6.40
C ALA A 93 5.11 -16.11 5.02
N VAL A 94 5.36 -15.00 4.31
CA VAL A 94 4.91 -14.81 2.92
C VAL A 94 5.53 -15.85 1.99
N GLU A 95 6.83 -16.12 2.12
CA GLU A 95 7.52 -17.17 1.34
C GLU A 95 6.86 -18.54 1.55
N TYR A 96 6.62 -18.95 2.79
CA TYR A 96 6.00 -20.24 3.08
C TYR A 96 4.56 -20.31 2.60
N PHE A 97 3.78 -19.25 2.77
CA PHE A 97 2.43 -19.15 2.20
C PHE A 97 2.45 -19.36 0.68
N LEU A 98 3.37 -18.71 -0.02
CA LEU A 98 3.50 -18.87 -1.48
C LEU A 98 3.94 -20.28 -1.87
N LYS A 99 4.86 -20.91 -1.13
CA LYS A 99 5.26 -22.30 -1.35
C LYS A 99 4.06 -23.24 -1.24
N ASP A 100 3.20 -23.05 -0.24
CA ASP A 100 1.95 -23.81 -0.09
C ASP A 100 0.98 -23.55 -1.27
N GLN A 101 0.85 -22.31 -1.74
CA GLN A 101 0.02 -21.98 -2.89
C GLN A 101 0.54 -22.64 -4.18
N PHE A 102 1.86 -22.72 -4.36
CA PHE A 102 2.49 -23.40 -5.49
C PHE A 102 2.24 -24.89 -5.45
N ASP A 103 2.39 -25.54 -4.28
CA ASP A 103 2.11 -26.96 -4.10
C ASP A 103 0.64 -27.28 -4.43
N GLN A 104 -0.33 -26.52 -3.91
CA GLN A 104 -1.76 -26.67 -4.16
C GLN A 104 -2.15 -26.41 -5.64
N SER A 105 -1.39 -25.57 -6.32
CA SER A 105 -1.64 -25.18 -7.70
C SER A 105 -1.00 -26.08 -8.75
N GLY A 106 -0.20 -27.07 -8.32
CA GLY A 106 0.52 -27.99 -9.20
C GLY A 106 1.87 -27.43 -9.71
N PHE A 107 2.41 -26.42 -9.04
CA PHE A 107 3.72 -25.80 -9.36
C PHE A 107 4.79 -26.13 -8.31
N GLY A 108 4.58 -27.14 -7.47
CA GLY A 108 5.45 -27.47 -6.34
C GLY A 108 6.92 -27.72 -6.73
N GLU A 109 7.18 -28.20 -7.95
CA GLU A 109 8.54 -28.40 -8.46
C GLU A 109 9.34 -27.08 -8.58
N TYR A 110 8.65 -25.92 -8.69
CA TYR A 110 9.26 -24.60 -8.84
C TYR A 110 9.30 -23.80 -7.53
N ARG A 111 8.80 -24.32 -6.44
CA ARG A 111 8.64 -23.60 -5.16
C ARG A 111 9.95 -23.08 -4.56
N GLU A 112 11.07 -23.73 -4.85
CA GLU A 112 12.38 -23.30 -4.36
C GLU A 112 12.94 -22.07 -5.10
N PHE A 113 12.28 -21.63 -6.18
CA PHE A 113 12.57 -20.37 -6.85
C PHE A 113 11.78 -19.17 -6.28
N ILE A 114 10.86 -19.41 -5.34
CA ILE A 114 10.25 -18.34 -4.55
C ILE A 114 11.32 -17.78 -3.63
N HIS A 115 11.44 -16.45 -3.59
CA HIS A 115 12.47 -15.74 -2.80
C HIS A 115 13.93 -16.08 -3.18
N PHE A 116 14.14 -16.65 -4.39
CA PHE A 116 15.46 -17.07 -4.83
C PHE A 116 16.42 -15.89 -4.96
N ALA A 117 17.57 -15.97 -4.27
CA ALA A 117 18.60 -14.94 -4.26
C ALA A 117 18.14 -13.54 -3.77
N LEU A 118 17.05 -13.47 -3.01
CA LEU A 118 16.55 -12.24 -2.39
C LEU A 118 16.76 -12.24 -0.88
N THR A 119 16.70 -11.06 -0.30
CA THR A 119 16.57 -10.84 1.13
C THR A 119 15.21 -10.20 1.43
N SER A 120 14.78 -10.24 2.68
CA SER A 120 13.54 -9.60 3.12
C SER A 120 13.51 -8.11 2.77
N GLN A 121 14.68 -7.44 2.76
CA GLN A 121 14.78 -6.03 2.47
C GLN A 121 14.51 -5.73 0.99
N ASP A 122 14.89 -6.62 0.06
CA ASP A 122 14.58 -6.48 -1.36
C ASP A 122 13.07 -6.47 -1.59
N ILE A 123 12.36 -7.36 -0.90
CA ILE A 123 10.89 -7.42 -0.94
C ILE A 123 10.27 -6.15 -0.36
N ASN A 124 10.69 -5.75 0.85
CA ASN A 124 10.13 -4.58 1.53
C ASN A 124 10.40 -3.28 0.76
N ASN A 125 11.62 -3.08 0.26
CA ASN A 125 12.00 -1.89 -0.51
C ASN A 125 11.28 -1.78 -1.86
N THR A 126 10.61 -2.83 -2.31
CA THR A 126 9.78 -2.82 -3.50
C THR A 126 8.30 -2.72 -3.14
N ALA A 127 7.83 -3.50 -2.16
CA ALA A 127 6.43 -3.56 -1.75
C ALA A 127 5.91 -2.23 -1.17
N PHE A 128 6.65 -1.62 -0.23
CA PHE A 128 6.23 -0.35 0.38
C PHE A 128 6.15 0.83 -0.61
N PRO A 129 7.13 1.07 -1.50
CA PRO A 129 6.98 2.12 -2.52
C PRO A 129 5.84 1.87 -3.50
N LEU A 130 5.54 0.61 -3.85
CA LEU A 130 4.37 0.28 -4.68
C LEU A 130 3.07 0.64 -3.95
N ALA A 131 2.91 0.24 -2.69
CA ALA A 131 1.76 0.58 -1.88
C ALA A 131 1.59 2.10 -1.73
N LEU A 132 2.69 2.82 -1.49
CA LEU A 132 2.68 4.28 -1.38
C LEU A 132 2.28 4.94 -2.70
N ARG A 133 2.84 4.49 -3.81
CA ARG A 133 2.50 5.00 -5.15
C ARG A 133 1.01 4.83 -5.44
N ASP A 134 0.50 3.61 -5.24
CA ASP A 134 -0.87 3.28 -5.58
C ASP A 134 -1.86 4.03 -4.66
N GLY A 135 -1.60 4.07 -3.35
CA GLY A 135 -2.42 4.84 -2.40
C GLY A 135 -2.35 6.36 -2.65
N TRP A 136 -1.20 6.87 -3.11
CA TRP A 136 -1.08 8.26 -3.52
C TRP A 136 -1.96 8.56 -4.74
N HIS A 137 -1.79 7.82 -5.83
CA HIS A 137 -2.51 8.08 -7.09
C HIS A 137 -4.01 7.83 -6.97
N ASP A 138 -4.42 6.80 -6.25
CA ASP A 138 -5.83 6.42 -6.20
C ASP A 138 -6.62 7.22 -5.16
N ILE A 139 -5.99 7.70 -4.09
CA ILE A 139 -6.70 8.35 -2.97
C ILE A 139 -6.21 9.78 -2.73
N VAL A 140 -4.90 10.00 -2.55
CA VAL A 140 -4.38 11.29 -2.06
C VAL A 140 -4.41 12.34 -3.17
N GLU A 141 -3.90 12.02 -4.35
CA GLU A 141 -3.82 12.93 -5.48
C GLU A 141 -5.19 13.46 -5.92
N PRO A 142 -6.25 12.63 -6.09
CA PRO A 142 -7.59 13.13 -6.39
C PRO A 142 -8.16 14.07 -5.33
N LEU A 143 -7.88 13.82 -4.05
CA LEU A 143 -8.32 14.71 -2.97
C LEU A 143 -7.61 16.07 -3.03
N LEU A 144 -6.30 16.07 -3.30
CA LEU A 144 -5.53 17.30 -3.47
C LEU A 144 -5.99 18.08 -4.70
N GLU A 145 -6.27 17.40 -5.81
CA GLU A 145 -6.82 18.02 -7.01
C GLU A 145 -8.17 18.68 -6.73
N ASN A 146 -9.06 18.03 -6.00
CA ASN A 146 -10.34 18.63 -5.60
C ASN A 146 -10.16 19.90 -4.77
N ILE A 147 -9.20 19.91 -3.84
CA ILE A 147 -8.86 21.10 -3.03
C ILE A 147 -8.31 22.20 -3.95
N TYR A 148 -7.39 21.84 -4.84
CA TYR A 148 -6.82 22.80 -5.81
C TYR A 148 -7.91 23.45 -6.66
N GLN A 149 -8.81 22.66 -7.24
CA GLN A 149 -9.90 23.16 -8.09
C GLN A 149 -10.87 24.05 -7.30
N ALA A 150 -11.18 23.70 -6.06
CA ALA A 150 -12.02 24.53 -5.19
C ALA A 150 -11.37 25.90 -4.90
N LEU A 151 -10.07 25.91 -4.57
CA LEU A 151 -9.31 27.14 -4.33
C LEU A 151 -9.17 27.96 -5.61
N TYR A 152 -8.90 27.32 -6.74
CA TYR A 152 -8.82 27.98 -8.03
C TYR A 152 -10.16 28.64 -8.42
N ALA A 153 -11.27 27.93 -8.27
CA ALA A 153 -12.60 28.48 -8.52
C ALA A 153 -12.88 29.70 -7.64
N LYS A 154 -12.56 29.64 -6.35
CA LYS A 154 -12.71 30.77 -5.42
C LYS A 154 -11.80 31.95 -5.78
N SER A 155 -10.57 31.70 -6.20
CA SER A 155 -9.67 32.74 -6.64
C SER A 155 -10.22 33.50 -7.87
N LYS A 156 -10.84 32.76 -8.82
CA LYS A 156 -11.50 33.34 -9.98
C LYS A 156 -12.76 34.13 -9.62
N GLU A 157 -13.58 33.59 -8.72
CA GLU A 157 -14.77 34.25 -8.22
C GLU A 157 -14.43 35.59 -7.56
N TRP A 158 -13.37 35.63 -6.76
CA TRP A 158 -13.02 36.80 -5.94
C TRP A 158 -11.92 37.68 -6.53
N GLN A 159 -11.41 37.41 -7.74
CA GLN A 159 -10.29 38.16 -8.33
C GLN A 159 -10.53 39.66 -8.46
N HIS A 160 -11.81 40.12 -8.49
CA HIS A 160 -12.20 41.51 -8.58
C HIS A 160 -12.75 42.08 -7.26
N VAL A 161 -12.74 41.27 -6.19
CA VAL A 161 -13.18 41.73 -4.87
C VAL A 161 -12.01 42.40 -4.17
N PRO A 162 -12.04 43.71 -3.94
CA PRO A 162 -10.93 44.39 -3.27
C PRO A 162 -10.83 43.94 -1.82
N MET A 163 -9.62 43.55 -1.41
CA MET A 163 -9.32 43.22 -0.05
C MET A 163 -8.46 44.34 0.57
N PRO A 164 -9.08 45.22 1.40
CA PRO A 164 -8.36 46.36 1.95
C PRO A 164 -7.21 45.91 2.86
N VAL A 165 -6.02 46.39 2.60
CA VAL A 165 -4.81 46.11 3.39
C VAL A 165 -4.96 46.47 4.87
N SER A 166 -5.83 47.43 5.20
CA SER A 166 -6.17 47.87 6.56
C SER A 166 -6.65 46.73 7.47
N TYR A 167 -7.26 45.67 6.91
CA TYR A 167 -7.69 44.50 7.71
C TYR A 167 -6.56 43.54 8.02
N THR A 168 -5.51 43.51 7.22
CA THR A 168 -4.33 42.66 7.46
C THR A 168 -3.28 43.35 8.31
N HIS A 169 -3.33 44.68 8.44
CA HIS A 169 -2.35 45.49 9.12
C HIS A 169 -2.96 46.44 10.15
N LEU A 170 -4.19 46.20 10.61
CA LEU A 170 -4.77 46.90 11.75
C LEU A 170 -4.00 46.49 13.02
N THR A 171 -2.88 47.15 13.23
CA THR A 171 -2.38 47.36 14.59
C THR A 171 -3.36 48.32 15.28
N LEU A 172 -3.95 47.88 16.38
CA LEU A 172 -4.64 48.80 17.28
C LEU A 172 -3.73 50.04 17.49
N PRO A 173 -4.27 51.25 17.36
CA PRO A 173 -3.45 52.43 17.59
C PRO A 173 -2.85 52.33 18.99
N THR A 174 -1.57 52.08 19.06
CA THR A 174 -0.82 52.18 20.30
C THR A 174 -0.93 53.65 20.70
N LYS A 175 -1.79 53.98 21.66
CA LYS A 175 -1.73 55.25 22.34
C LYS A 175 -0.34 55.36 22.93
N ARG A 176 0.53 56.16 22.33
CA ARG A 176 1.69 56.69 23.07
C ARG A 176 1.13 57.46 24.23
N ILE A 177 1.17 56.87 25.42
CA ILE A 177 1.06 57.62 26.67
C ILE A 177 2.43 58.26 26.86
N VAL A 178 2.48 59.56 26.62
CA VAL A 178 3.59 60.40 27.01
C VAL A 178 3.41 60.73 28.49
#